data_2846e709a86d375c2c255b28471f0ecf
#
_entry.id   2846e709a86d375c2c255b28471f0ecf
#
_cell.length_a   1.000
_cell.length_b   1.000
_cell.length_c   1.000
_cell.angle_alpha   90.00
_cell.angle_beta   90.00
_cell.angle_gamma   90.00
#
_symmetry.space_group_name_H-M   'P 1'
#
loop_
_entity.id
_entity.type
_entity.pdbx_description
1 polymer ?
#
loop_
_entity_poly.entity_id
_entity_poly.type
_entity_poly.pdbx_seq_one_letter_code
_entity_poly.pdbx_strand_id
1 'polypeptide(L)'
;KAHLGNELEFARAARDAGYKSMLFKSNDFSCHDRAYLIRQELQGFEVFGSLCMNRVHGDKVNVFAAEKAVTTTGNLCRCIWMPTQDAVYQNIRYHGKKEGVPVVDDNGRVLSEVVRVMEICAEANIIFATGHSSPEESITLARKAREVGVRKCVVTHANSGIWKMTHDQIKRCIDLGAWMEYSYITNLWG
;
A
#
# COMPACT_ATOMS: atom_id res chain seq x y z
N LYS A 1 5.36 -2.59 -20.61
CA LYS A 1 3.92 -2.57 -20.98
C LYS A 1 3.57 -1.15 -21.38
N ALA A 2 2.83 -0.99 -22.51
CA ALA A 2 2.31 0.31 -22.90
C ALA A 2 1.23 0.75 -21.90
N HIS A 3 1.34 1.96 -21.36
CA HIS A 3 0.28 2.60 -20.62
C HIS A 3 -0.67 3.31 -21.61
N LEU A 4 -1.94 3.35 -21.28
CA LEU A 4 -2.95 4.06 -22.12
C LEU A 4 -2.82 5.58 -22.00
N GLY A 5 -2.07 6.08 -21.03
CA GLY A 5 -1.83 7.50 -20.81
C GLY A 5 -0.90 7.76 -19.64
N ASN A 6 -0.59 9.02 -19.40
CA ASN A 6 0.16 9.46 -18.23
C ASN A 6 -0.75 9.76 -17.03
N GLU A 7 -0.18 10.03 -15.87
CA GLU A 7 -0.93 10.26 -14.62
C GLU A 7 -1.89 11.46 -14.71
N LEU A 8 -1.51 12.51 -15.45
CA LEU A 8 -2.38 13.67 -15.66
C LEU A 8 -3.61 13.32 -16.54
N GLU A 9 -3.40 12.51 -17.58
CA GLU A 9 -4.50 12.02 -18.44
C GLU A 9 -5.46 11.12 -17.66
N PHE A 10 -4.94 10.24 -16.80
CA PHE A 10 -5.77 9.43 -15.90
C PHE A 10 -6.55 10.28 -14.89
N ALA A 11 -5.92 11.31 -14.33
CA ALA A 11 -6.59 12.21 -13.40
C ALA A 11 -7.72 13.01 -14.09
N ARG A 12 -7.50 13.48 -15.33
CA ARG A 12 -8.53 14.12 -16.16
C ARG A 12 -9.70 13.17 -16.41
N ALA A 13 -9.40 11.97 -16.88
CA ALA A 13 -10.42 10.95 -17.14
C ALA A 13 -11.24 10.60 -15.89
N ALA A 14 -10.60 10.46 -14.74
CA ALA A 14 -11.29 10.21 -13.46
C ALA A 14 -12.21 11.38 -13.08
N ARG A 15 -11.72 12.63 -13.17
CA ARG A 15 -12.52 13.83 -12.91
C ARG A 15 -13.74 13.88 -13.84
N ASP A 16 -13.52 13.67 -15.13
CA ASP A 16 -14.57 13.75 -16.16
C ASP A 16 -15.60 12.61 -16.02
N ALA A 17 -15.20 11.48 -15.44
CA ALA A 17 -16.10 10.40 -15.03
C ALA A 17 -16.84 10.67 -13.70
N GLY A 18 -16.65 11.83 -13.07
CA GLY A 18 -17.37 12.25 -11.87
C GLY A 18 -16.73 11.82 -10.54
N TYR A 19 -15.51 11.29 -10.54
CA TYR A 19 -14.77 11.01 -9.31
C TYR A 19 -14.44 12.33 -8.58
N LYS A 20 -14.38 12.27 -7.26
CA LYS A 20 -14.05 13.44 -6.42
C LYS A 20 -12.56 13.51 -6.11
N SER A 21 -11.89 12.39 -6.12
CA SER A 21 -10.46 12.30 -5.82
C SER A 21 -9.85 11.05 -6.42
N MET A 22 -8.51 11.04 -6.47
CA MET A 22 -7.71 9.92 -6.94
C MET A 22 -6.46 9.76 -6.07
N LEU A 23 -6.09 8.52 -5.79
CA LEU A 23 -4.82 8.16 -5.16
C LEU A 23 -3.92 7.48 -6.19
N PHE A 24 -2.77 8.06 -6.47
CA PHE A 24 -1.76 7.41 -7.29
C PHE A 24 -0.93 6.43 -6.48
N LYS A 25 -0.66 5.29 -7.09
CA LYS A 25 0.25 4.26 -6.59
C LYS A 25 1.36 4.02 -7.61
N SER A 26 2.60 4.07 -7.15
CA SER A 26 3.77 3.61 -7.89
C SER A 26 4.47 2.50 -7.11
N ASN A 27 4.96 1.49 -7.82
CA ASN A 27 5.75 0.43 -7.18
C ASN A 27 7.23 0.83 -7.01
N ASP A 28 7.69 1.84 -7.75
CA ASP A 28 9.10 2.23 -7.78
C ASP A 28 9.39 3.45 -6.90
N PHE A 29 8.75 4.58 -7.17
CA PHE A 29 9.01 5.83 -6.46
C PHE A 29 7.75 6.39 -5.82
N SER A 30 7.94 7.26 -4.83
CA SER A 30 6.84 8.06 -4.30
C SER A 30 6.17 8.87 -5.42
N CYS A 31 4.90 9.18 -5.26
CA CYS A 31 4.13 9.92 -6.27
C CYS A 31 3.39 11.14 -5.72
N HIS A 32 3.76 11.61 -4.53
CA HIS A 32 3.11 12.79 -3.94
C HIS A 32 3.57 14.11 -4.56
N ASP A 33 4.78 14.20 -5.07
CA ASP A 33 5.28 15.31 -5.86
C ASP A 33 4.52 15.47 -7.19
N ARG A 34 4.30 14.37 -7.91
CA ARG A 34 3.48 14.36 -9.13
C ARG A 34 2.02 14.68 -8.83
N ALA A 35 1.48 14.15 -7.74
CA ALA A 35 0.13 14.50 -7.28
C ALA A 35 -0.01 15.99 -7.00
N TYR A 36 1.02 16.63 -6.42
CA TYR A 36 1.06 18.08 -6.19
C TYR A 36 0.95 18.85 -7.51
N LEU A 37 1.77 18.52 -8.51
CA LEU A 37 1.76 19.19 -9.82
C LEU A 37 0.42 19.01 -10.54
N ILE A 38 -0.16 17.81 -10.50
CA ILE A 38 -1.45 17.53 -11.14
C ILE A 38 -2.58 18.31 -10.47
N ARG A 39 -2.54 18.51 -9.15
CA ARG A 39 -3.53 19.35 -8.46
C ARG A 39 -3.46 20.82 -8.86
N GLN A 40 -2.26 21.33 -9.18
CA GLN A 40 -2.13 22.70 -9.71
C GLN A 40 -2.80 22.84 -11.09
N GLU A 41 -2.67 21.82 -11.93
CA GLU A 41 -3.26 21.76 -13.27
C GLU A 41 -4.77 21.50 -13.23
N LEU A 42 -5.24 20.62 -12.32
CA LEU A 42 -6.64 20.20 -12.24
C LEU A 42 -7.32 20.79 -11.00
N GLN A 43 -7.51 22.11 -10.99
CA GLN A 43 -8.15 22.79 -9.87
C GLN A 43 -9.53 22.17 -9.55
N GLY A 44 -9.80 21.95 -8.26
CA GLY A 44 -11.07 21.35 -7.81
C GLY A 44 -11.14 19.83 -7.88
N PHE A 45 -10.08 19.15 -8.36
CA PHE A 45 -9.97 17.70 -8.30
C PHE A 45 -8.83 17.27 -7.36
N GLU A 46 -9.16 16.50 -6.34
CA GLU A 46 -8.20 16.08 -5.33
C GLU A 46 -7.36 14.89 -5.81
N VAL A 47 -6.04 15.07 -5.86
CA VAL A 47 -5.09 14.01 -6.21
C VAL A 47 -4.13 13.80 -5.04
N PHE A 48 -3.95 12.55 -4.66
CA PHE A 48 -3.07 12.14 -3.58
C PHE A 48 -1.99 11.20 -4.08
N GLY A 49 -0.89 11.17 -3.36
CA GLY A 49 0.22 10.27 -3.62
C GLY A 49 0.36 9.21 -2.53
N SER A 50 1.29 8.31 -2.77
CA SER A 50 1.57 7.17 -1.91
C SER A 50 3.03 6.75 -1.96
N LEU A 51 3.40 5.80 -1.12
CA LEU A 51 4.71 5.18 -1.08
C LEU A 51 4.55 3.66 -0.98
N CYS A 52 5.32 2.89 -1.77
CA CYS A 52 5.44 1.44 -1.64
C CYS A 52 6.83 1.09 -1.12
N MET A 53 6.93 0.26 -0.10
CA MET A 53 8.20 -0.14 0.54
C MET A 53 8.93 -1.24 -0.23
N ASN A 54 9.07 -1.05 -1.55
CA ASN A 54 9.83 -1.94 -2.42
C ASN A 54 11.35 -1.66 -2.36
N ARG A 55 12.15 -2.54 -2.95
CA ARG A 55 13.62 -2.53 -2.91
C ARG A 55 14.26 -1.25 -3.44
N VAL A 56 13.56 -0.48 -4.26
CA VAL A 56 14.02 0.85 -4.68
C VAL A 56 14.32 1.78 -3.48
N HIS A 57 13.71 1.51 -2.33
CA HIS A 57 13.96 2.20 -1.07
C HIS A 57 14.93 1.45 -0.13
N GLY A 58 15.48 0.32 -0.56
CA GLY A 58 16.42 -0.51 0.21
C GLY A 58 15.92 -1.94 0.42
N ASP A 59 16.80 -2.80 0.93
CA ASP A 59 16.51 -4.22 1.17
C ASP A 59 15.68 -4.48 2.45
N LYS A 60 15.30 -3.42 3.17
CA LYS A 60 14.42 -3.44 4.34
C LYS A 60 13.38 -2.33 4.22
N VAL A 61 12.32 -2.44 5.00
CA VAL A 61 11.33 -1.36 5.14
C VAL A 61 12.04 -0.09 5.61
N ASN A 62 11.97 0.98 4.81
CA ASN A 62 12.72 2.20 5.03
C ASN A 62 11.89 3.21 5.82
N VAL A 63 12.14 3.28 7.13
CA VAL A 63 11.46 4.21 8.04
C VAL A 63 11.66 5.66 7.62
N PHE A 64 12.88 6.02 7.20
CA PHE A 64 13.19 7.39 6.79
C PHE A 64 12.39 7.81 5.54
N ALA A 65 12.20 6.89 4.59
CA ALA A 65 11.35 7.14 3.44
C ALA A 65 9.88 7.40 3.86
N ALA A 66 9.37 6.66 4.85
CA ALA A 66 8.04 6.88 5.40
C ALA A 66 7.91 8.25 6.09
N GLU A 67 8.88 8.64 6.91
CA GLU A 67 8.92 9.96 7.56
C GLU A 67 8.93 11.09 6.53
N LYS A 68 9.74 10.95 5.47
CA LYS A 68 9.78 11.94 4.39
C LYS A 68 8.48 12.00 3.61
N ALA A 69 7.86 10.85 3.32
CA ALA A 69 6.60 10.80 2.59
C ALA A 69 5.50 11.61 3.28
N VAL A 70 5.39 11.54 4.62
CA VAL A 70 4.34 12.25 5.37
C VAL A 70 4.68 13.71 5.66
N THR A 71 5.96 14.12 5.53
CA THR A 71 6.42 15.49 5.78
C THR A 71 6.72 16.29 4.51
N THR A 72 6.62 15.67 3.32
CA THR A 72 6.82 16.35 2.04
C THR A 72 5.78 17.45 1.83
N THR A 73 6.20 18.57 1.23
CA THR A 73 5.38 19.74 0.94
C THR A 73 4.04 19.35 0.32
N GLY A 74 2.97 19.94 0.84
CA GLY A 74 1.59 19.65 0.42
C GLY A 74 0.91 18.52 1.21
N ASN A 75 1.65 17.73 1.99
CA ASN A 75 1.12 16.63 2.79
C ASN A 75 0.20 15.69 1.99
N LEU A 76 0.61 15.31 0.78
CA LEU A 76 -0.23 14.57 -0.15
C LEU A 76 -0.11 13.06 -0.03
N CYS A 77 0.82 12.54 0.77
CA CYS A 77 0.88 11.11 1.05
C CYS A 77 -0.37 10.68 1.83
N ARG A 78 -1.12 9.71 1.30
CA ARG A 78 -2.33 9.17 1.96
C ARG A 78 -2.28 7.68 2.21
N CYS A 79 -1.25 7.00 1.66
CA CYS A 79 -1.09 5.57 1.86
C CYS A 79 0.39 5.18 1.82
N ILE A 80 0.79 4.33 2.75
CA ILE A 80 2.06 3.61 2.69
C ILE A 80 1.75 2.12 2.58
N TRP A 81 2.12 1.53 1.43
CA TRP A 81 2.07 0.09 1.24
C TRP A 81 3.34 -0.56 1.77
N MET A 82 3.19 -1.65 2.49
CA MET A 82 4.27 -2.59 2.68
C MET A 82 4.73 -3.14 1.33
N PRO A 83 5.84 -3.87 1.25
CA PRO A 83 6.39 -4.35 -0.02
C PRO A 83 5.32 -4.99 -0.91
N THR A 84 5.37 -4.65 -2.19
CA THR A 84 4.48 -5.20 -3.21
C THR A 84 5.27 -6.13 -4.15
N GLN A 85 5.81 -5.64 -5.24
CA GLN A 85 6.58 -6.45 -6.20
C GLN A 85 7.79 -7.15 -5.56
N ASP A 86 8.39 -6.53 -4.56
CA ASP A 86 9.54 -7.07 -3.84
C ASP A 86 9.17 -7.74 -2.52
N ALA A 87 7.88 -8.03 -2.27
CA ALA A 87 7.47 -8.78 -1.08
C ALA A 87 8.01 -10.21 -1.14
N VAL A 88 8.52 -10.71 -0.01
CA VAL A 88 9.05 -12.07 0.11
C VAL A 88 7.99 -13.10 -0.33
N TYR A 89 6.75 -12.96 0.13
CA TYR A 89 5.69 -13.89 -0.24
C TYR A 89 5.38 -13.88 -1.74
N GLN A 90 5.34 -12.72 -2.38
CA GLN A 90 5.15 -12.63 -3.83
C GLN A 90 6.27 -13.34 -4.58
N ASN A 91 7.53 -13.12 -4.18
CA ASN A 91 8.67 -13.76 -4.82
C ASN A 91 8.67 -15.28 -4.67
N ILE A 92 8.24 -15.80 -3.51
CA ILE A 92 8.02 -17.23 -3.33
C ILE A 92 6.96 -17.74 -4.31
N ARG A 93 5.83 -17.01 -4.44
CA ARG A 93 4.70 -17.46 -5.28
C ARG A 93 4.99 -17.38 -6.79
N TYR A 94 5.70 -16.37 -7.26
CA TYR A 94 5.97 -16.17 -8.69
C TYR A 94 7.30 -16.76 -9.16
N HIS A 95 8.31 -16.77 -8.28
CA HIS A 95 9.67 -17.09 -8.68
C HIS A 95 10.26 -18.27 -7.91
N GLY A 96 9.54 -18.81 -6.91
CA GLY A 96 10.04 -19.89 -6.05
C GLY A 96 11.22 -19.48 -5.16
N LYS A 97 11.47 -18.16 -4.98
CA LYS A 97 12.63 -17.64 -4.26
C LYS A 97 12.20 -16.94 -2.96
N LYS A 98 12.81 -17.32 -1.84
CA LYS A 98 12.64 -16.61 -0.54
C LYS A 98 13.56 -15.39 -0.50
N GLU A 99 13.31 -14.44 -1.40
CA GLU A 99 14.03 -13.17 -1.52
C GLU A 99 13.03 -12.02 -1.47
N GLY A 100 13.47 -10.84 -1.04
CA GLY A 100 12.64 -9.64 -1.05
C GLY A 100 12.76 -8.84 0.25
N VAL A 101 11.88 -7.87 0.40
CA VAL A 101 11.79 -7.04 1.60
C VAL A 101 10.84 -7.69 2.59
N PRO A 102 11.32 -8.18 3.75
CA PRO A 102 10.49 -8.85 4.74
C PRO A 102 9.66 -7.85 5.55
N VAL A 103 8.51 -8.31 6.06
CA VAL A 103 7.66 -7.58 7.00
C VAL A 103 7.59 -8.24 8.37
N VAL A 104 7.97 -9.52 8.44
CA VAL A 104 8.06 -10.31 9.68
C VAL A 104 9.42 -11.00 9.77
N ASP A 105 9.83 -11.37 10.97
CA ASP A 105 10.98 -12.22 11.22
C ASP A 105 10.68 -13.72 10.98
N ASP A 106 11.68 -14.60 11.11
CA ASP A 106 11.51 -16.04 10.93
C ASP A 106 10.56 -16.69 11.98
N ASN A 107 10.23 -16.00 13.05
CA ASN A 107 9.24 -16.42 14.05
C ASN A 107 7.83 -15.84 13.77
N GLY A 108 7.63 -15.15 12.66
CA GLY A 108 6.37 -14.50 12.29
C GLY A 108 6.03 -13.24 13.08
N ARG A 109 7.00 -12.62 13.77
CA ARG A 109 6.80 -11.35 14.49
C ARG A 109 7.05 -10.18 13.56
N VAL A 110 6.20 -9.16 13.66
CA VAL A 110 6.35 -7.93 12.86
C VAL A 110 7.67 -7.25 13.18
N LEU A 111 8.44 -6.92 12.14
CA LEU A 111 9.74 -6.25 12.29
C LEU A 111 9.58 -4.84 12.88
N SER A 112 10.58 -4.39 13.63
CA SER A 112 10.57 -3.08 14.30
C SER A 112 10.40 -1.92 13.32
N GLU A 113 11.00 -2.01 12.14
CA GLU A 113 10.88 -1.00 11.08
C GLU A 113 9.45 -0.90 10.56
N VAL A 114 8.76 -2.03 10.45
CA VAL A 114 7.34 -2.07 10.05
C VAL A 114 6.46 -1.46 11.14
N VAL A 115 6.73 -1.78 12.41
CA VAL A 115 6.02 -1.17 13.56
C VAL A 115 6.21 0.35 13.54
N ARG A 116 7.43 0.84 13.31
CA ARG A 116 7.68 2.28 13.23
C ARG A 116 6.92 2.95 12.08
N VAL A 117 6.82 2.30 10.93
CA VAL A 117 5.98 2.82 9.81
C VAL A 117 4.50 2.83 10.18
N MET A 118 4.01 1.84 10.94
CA MET A 118 2.63 1.86 11.46
C MET A 118 2.39 3.06 12.38
N GLU A 119 3.33 3.37 13.29
CA GLU A 119 3.27 4.55 14.16
C GLU A 119 3.17 5.84 13.33
N ILE A 120 4.03 6.00 12.32
CA ILE A 120 4.00 7.13 11.40
C ILE A 120 2.64 7.24 10.71
N CYS A 121 2.08 6.14 10.24
CA CYS A 121 0.75 6.13 9.61
C CYS A 121 -0.36 6.49 10.60
N ALA A 122 -0.27 6.05 11.85
CA ALA A 122 -1.22 6.38 12.91
C ALA A 122 -1.16 7.88 13.26
N GLU A 123 0.05 8.42 13.48
CA GLU A 123 0.32 9.83 13.79
C GLU A 123 -0.17 10.75 12.66
N ALA A 124 0.15 10.42 11.41
CA ALA A 124 -0.25 11.16 10.22
C ALA A 124 -1.72 10.91 9.80
N ASN A 125 -2.42 9.97 10.45
CA ASN A 125 -3.78 9.56 10.13
C ASN A 125 -3.97 9.16 8.65
N ILE A 126 -3.01 8.43 8.09
CA ILE A 126 -3.01 7.91 6.71
C ILE A 126 -3.21 6.41 6.69
N ILE A 127 -3.38 5.84 5.50
CA ILE A 127 -3.56 4.40 5.29
C ILE A 127 -2.22 3.68 5.46
N PHE A 128 -2.21 2.64 6.29
CA PHE A 128 -1.23 1.57 6.29
C PHE A 128 -1.80 0.39 5.50
N ALA A 129 -1.14 -0.05 4.45
CA ALA A 129 -1.59 -1.16 3.61
C ALA A 129 -0.60 -2.33 3.65
N THR A 130 -1.12 -3.57 3.74
CA THR A 130 -0.30 -4.78 3.97
C THR A 130 0.60 -5.16 2.80
N GLY A 131 0.42 -4.53 1.63
CA GLY A 131 1.17 -4.88 0.43
C GLY A 131 0.87 -6.30 -0.05
N HIS A 132 1.87 -6.96 -0.61
CA HIS A 132 1.75 -8.33 -1.12
C HIS A 132 2.22 -9.38 -0.10
N SER A 133 1.89 -9.14 1.16
CA SER A 133 2.11 -10.09 2.26
C SER A 133 1.21 -11.31 2.11
N SER A 134 1.63 -12.45 2.67
CA SER A 134 0.79 -13.65 2.74
C SER A 134 -0.48 -13.40 3.56
N PRO A 135 -1.52 -14.25 3.45
CA PRO A 135 -2.71 -14.15 4.30
C PRO A 135 -2.40 -14.09 5.79
N GLU A 136 -1.50 -14.93 6.29
CA GLU A 136 -1.13 -14.97 7.71
C GLU A 136 -0.29 -13.76 8.12
N GLU A 137 0.65 -13.30 7.28
CA GLU A 137 1.35 -12.03 7.51
C GLU A 137 0.37 -10.87 7.55
N SER A 138 -0.61 -10.82 6.63
CA SER A 138 -1.63 -9.77 6.59
C SER A 138 -2.46 -9.71 7.89
N ILE A 139 -2.83 -10.87 8.45
CA ILE A 139 -3.52 -10.95 9.74
C ILE A 139 -2.62 -10.45 10.88
N THR A 140 -1.34 -10.85 10.86
CA THR A 140 -0.35 -10.43 11.84
C THR A 140 -0.11 -8.92 11.79
N LEU A 141 0.01 -8.36 10.58
CA LEU A 141 0.13 -6.92 10.35
C LEU A 141 -1.13 -6.17 10.82
N ALA A 142 -2.33 -6.66 10.50
CA ALA A 142 -3.60 -6.04 10.92
C ALA A 142 -3.72 -6.00 12.46
N ARG A 143 -3.33 -7.09 13.12
CA ARG A 143 -3.30 -7.15 14.59
C ARG A 143 -2.34 -6.11 15.17
N LYS A 144 -1.11 -6.06 14.66
CA LYS A 144 -0.10 -5.10 15.12
C LYS A 144 -0.52 -3.66 14.81
N ALA A 145 -1.09 -3.40 13.65
CA ALA A 145 -1.61 -2.09 13.28
C ALA A 145 -2.69 -1.59 14.27
N ARG A 146 -3.61 -2.49 14.68
CA ARG A 146 -4.60 -2.18 15.73
C ARG A 146 -3.95 -1.85 17.07
N GLU A 147 -2.97 -2.65 17.50
CA GLU A 147 -2.24 -2.43 18.76
C GLU A 147 -1.53 -1.07 18.79
N VAL A 148 -0.96 -0.66 17.67
CA VAL A 148 -0.26 0.62 17.50
C VAL A 148 -1.22 1.81 17.33
N GLY A 149 -2.50 1.56 17.08
CA GLY A 149 -3.51 2.61 16.90
C GLY A 149 -3.71 3.09 15.46
N VAL A 150 -3.30 2.32 14.47
CA VAL A 150 -3.59 2.59 13.05
C VAL A 150 -5.09 2.46 12.82
N ARG A 151 -5.75 3.58 12.48
CA ARG A 151 -7.21 3.59 12.23
C ARG A 151 -7.57 3.13 10.82
N LYS A 152 -6.64 3.18 9.88
CA LYS A 152 -6.86 2.92 8.45
C LYS A 152 -5.90 1.82 7.97
N CYS A 153 -6.09 0.61 8.49
CA CYS A 153 -5.36 -0.56 8.00
C CYS A 153 -6.12 -1.17 6.83
N VAL A 154 -5.42 -1.39 5.70
CA VAL A 154 -5.99 -1.99 4.48
C VAL A 154 -5.25 -3.28 4.16
N VAL A 155 -5.98 -4.36 4.00
CA VAL A 155 -5.46 -5.61 3.44
C VAL A 155 -5.53 -5.53 1.92
N THR A 156 -4.36 -5.50 1.30
CA THR A 156 -4.20 -5.28 -0.14
C THR A 156 -4.64 -6.49 -0.93
N HIS A 157 -5.50 -6.28 -1.94
CA HIS A 157 -5.90 -7.29 -2.94
C HIS A 157 -6.42 -8.60 -2.35
N ALA A 158 -7.25 -8.56 -1.31
CA ALA A 158 -7.74 -9.74 -0.59
C ALA A 158 -8.42 -10.80 -1.49
N ASN A 159 -8.94 -10.38 -2.66
CA ASN A 159 -9.55 -11.26 -3.67
C ASN A 159 -8.56 -11.77 -4.72
N SER A 160 -7.27 -11.42 -4.65
CA SER A 160 -6.30 -11.85 -5.65
C SER A 160 -6.10 -13.37 -5.61
N GLY A 161 -6.10 -14.00 -6.78
CA GLY A 161 -5.78 -15.43 -6.94
C GLY A 161 -4.39 -15.82 -6.44
N ILE A 162 -3.49 -14.85 -6.23
CA ILE A 162 -2.13 -15.05 -5.73
C ILE A 162 -2.15 -15.33 -4.24
N TRP A 163 -2.85 -14.49 -3.46
CA TRP A 163 -2.93 -14.64 -2.01
C TRP A 163 -4.01 -15.62 -1.60
N LYS A 164 -5.13 -15.66 -2.31
CA LYS A 164 -6.28 -16.55 -2.07
C LYS A 164 -6.69 -16.58 -0.59
N MET A 165 -6.96 -15.43 -0.02
CA MET A 165 -7.46 -15.38 1.35
C MET A 165 -8.78 -16.16 1.45
N THR A 166 -8.87 -17.02 2.45
CA THR A 166 -10.12 -17.70 2.79
C THR A 166 -11.10 -16.74 3.45
N HIS A 167 -12.40 -17.06 3.45
CA HIS A 167 -13.40 -16.27 4.16
C HIS A 167 -13.09 -16.11 5.65
N ASP A 168 -12.54 -17.14 6.29
CA ASP A 168 -12.12 -17.06 7.69
C ASP A 168 -10.98 -16.06 7.89
N GLN A 169 -9.96 -16.10 7.03
CA GLN A 169 -8.85 -15.14 7.08
C GLN A 169 -9.31 -13.70 6.86
N ILE A 170 -10.22 -13.49 5.89
CA ILE A 170 -10.85 -12.19 5.64
C ILE A 170 -11.61 -11.72 6.89
N LYS A 171 -12.44 -12.60 7.47
CA LYS A 171 -13.20 -12.30 8.68
C LYS A 171 -12.28 -11.92 9.84
N ARG A 172 -11.20 -12.67 10.07
CA ARG A 172 -10.19 -12.36 11.10
C ARG A 172 -9.59 -10.97 10.91
N CYS A 173 -9.30 -10.54 9.68
CA CYS A 173 -8.81 -9.19 9.42
C CYS A 173 -9.87 -8.12 9.70
N ILE A 174 -11.13 -8.37 9.32
CA ILE A 174 -12.26 -7.46 9.59
C ILE A 174 -12.49 -7.32 11.09
N ASP A 175 -12.46 -8.41 11.85
CA ASP A 175 -12.62 -8.42 13.31
C ASP A 175 -11.48 -7.63 14.02
N LEU A 176 -10.32 -7.51 13.36
CA LEU A 176 -9.20 -6.65 13.77
C LEU A 176 -9.37 -5.18 13.35
N GLY A 177 -10.44 -4.84 12.63
CA GLY A 177 -10.73 -3.47 12.18
C GLY A 177 -10.05 -3.09 10.86
N ALA A 178 -9.51 -4.06 10.12
CA ALA A 178 -8.91 -3.80 8.81
C ALA A 178 -9.98 -3.72 7.71
N TRP A 179 -9.71 -2.90 6.72
CA TRP A 179 -10.49 -2.79 5.48
C TRP A 179 -9.96 -3.77 4.44
N MET A 180 -10.85 -4.39 3.69
CA MET A 180 -10.48 -5.31 2.61
C MET A 180 -10.46 -4.57 1.28
N GLU A 181 -9.31 -4.53 0.62
CA GLU A 181 -9.23 -4.03 -0.75
C GLU A 181 -9.52 -5.17 -1.73
N TYR A 182 -10.54 -4.98 -2.57
CA TYR A 182 -10.86 -5.86 -3.68
C TYR A 182 -10.47 -5.18 -4.99
N SER A 183 -9.39 -5.64 -5.61
CA SER A 183 -8.89 -5.05 -6.84
C SER A 183 -9.71 -5.54 -8.04
N TYR A 184 -10.24 -4.61 -8.84
CA TYR A 184 -10.99 -4.94 -10.04
C TYR A 184 -10.13 -5.67 -11.09
N ILE A 185 -8.84 -5.34 -11.18
CA ILE A 185 -7.92 -5.97 -12.14
C ILE A 185 -7.79 -7.47 -11.94
N THR A 186 -8.01 -7.99 -10.73
CA THR A 186 -7.98 -9.43 -10.45
C THR A 186 -9.11 -10.18 -11.18
N ASN A 187 -10.19 -9.48 -11.54
CA ASN A 187 -11.29 -10.06 -12.31
C ASN A 187 -10.98 -10.12 -13.81
N LEU A 188 -9.97 -9.37 -14.27
CA LEU A 188 -9.57 -9.33 -15.67
C LEU A 188 -8.51 -10.39 -16.01
N TRP A 189 -7.82 -10.89 -14.98
CA TRP A 189 -6.74 -11.88 -15.12
C TRP A 189 -7.15 -13.27 -14.63
N GLY A 190 -8.46 -13.46 -14.37
CA GLY A 190 -9.22 -14.61 -13.90
C GLY A 190 -8.60 -15.97 -13.86
#